data_53e3eb19ec0c09c58c5a138e53d68550
#
_entry.id   53e3eb19ec0c09c58c5a138e53d68550
#
_cell.length_a   1.000
_cell.length_b   1.000
_cell.length_c   1.000
_cell.angle_alpha   90.00
_cell.angle_beta   90.00
_cell.angle_gamma   90.00
#
_symmetry.space_group_name_H-M   'P 1'
#
loop_
_entity.id
_entity.type
_entity.pdbx_description
1 polymer ?
#
loop_
_entity_poly.entity_id
_entity_poly.type
_entity_poly.pdbx_seq_one_letter_code
_entity_poly.pdbx_strand_id
1 'polypeptide(L)'
;MLKYNQKQLAFIILRRDFLNVYRILGCFLFAFTLCIMTPSFAKASVKNIPQTKTSGTYAGNVDITGDGNADSVIIRTTPDQEGWYINRFTIYLNGKRTTEISLRDHDCYDLTVKYAKMSKQHTFIQIIGRGENDYVTYNEIFTYNKKSNQFRVVKSFNDHSSYAEEIVTANKKGITVKHRVQPMETGWINWTLPFKYSKQKFIRTASSTKTVRSELGQNRKDKYSRYFAKNKFITAKKVTFYKKAGSKKVAFRVPKGKAVTLKKLIYSKKKIYLQFKYGKKYGYLRVNRANYNFEKPLFQNVNSRLAG
;
A
#
# COMPACT_ATOMS: atom_id res chain seq x y z
N MET A 1 -49.94 68.08 -12.79
CA MET A 1 -50.28 66.64 -12.63
C MET A 1 -50.08 65.96 -13.99
N LEU A 2 -48.96 65.30 -14.20
CA LEU A 2 -48.57 64.63 -15.47
C LEU A 2 -49.32 63.30 -15.58
N LYS A 3 -50.33 63.25 -16.51
CA LYS A 3 -50.95 61.96 -16.88
C LYS A 3 -50.02 61.13 -17.74
N TYR A 4 -49.37 60.15 -17.13
CA TYR A 4 -48.61 59.13 -17.88
C TYR A 4 -49.62 58.26 -18.69
N ASN A 5 -49.37 58.15 -19.96
CA ASN A 5 -50.17 57.35 -20.87
C ASN A 5 -49.96 55.86 -20.59
N GLN A 6 -51.03 55.06 -20.38
CA GLN A 6 -50.99 53.64 -20.05
C GLN A 6 -50.03 52.80 -20.94
N LYS A 7 -49.88 53.20 -22.19
CA LYS A 7 -48.95 52.56 -23.14
C LYS A 7 -47.50 52.75 -22.79
N GLN A 8 -47.10 53.88 -22.14
CA GLN A 8 -45.72 54.11 -21.67
C GLN A 8 -45.41 53.30 -20.41
N LEU A 9 -46.42 53.15 -19.55
CA LEU A 9 -46.24 52.31 -18.35
C LEU A 9 -46.06 50.82 -18.72
N ALA A 10 -46.84 50.30 -19.65
CA ALA A 10 -46.72 48.94 -20.15
C ALA A 10 -45.36 48.67 -20.80
N PHE A 11 -44.78 49.64 -21.51
CA PHE A 11 -43.48 49.52 -22.16
C PHE A 11 -42.32 49.51 -21.14
N ILE A 12 -42.44 50.26 -20.06
CA ILE A 12 -41.44 50.29 -18.97
C ILE A 12 -41.45 48.97 -18.17
N ILE A 13 -42.63 48.41 -17.90
CA ILE A 13 -42.81 47.12 -17.20
C ILE A 13 -42.21 45.97 -18.04
N LEU A 14 -42.61 45.90 -19.33
CA LEU A 14 -42.06 44.89 -20.25
C LEU A 14 -40.52 44.96 -20.38
N ARG A 15 -39.93 46.15 -20.41
CA ARG A 15 -38.48 46.35 -20.50
C ARG A 15 -37.77 45.91 -19.25
N ARG A 16 -38.41 46.09 -18.09
CA ARG A 16 -37.84 45.67 -16.78
C ARG A 16 -37.90 44.16 -16.60
N ASP A 17 -38.94 43.51 -17.06
CA ASP A 17 -39.08 42.05 -17.01
C ASP A 17 -38.14 41.36 -18.01
N PHE A 18 -37.94 41.91 -19.20
CA PHE A 18 -36.96 41.43 -20.18
C PHE A 18 -35.51 41.52 -19.63
N LEU A 19 -35.15 42.62 -18.99
CA LEU A 19 -33.82 42.79 -18.39
C LEU A 19 -33.57 41.82 -17.21
N ASN A 20 -34.60 41.48 -16.45
CA ASN A 20 -34.51 40.51 -15.39
C ASN A 20 -34.36 39.07 -15.91
N VAL A 21 -35.07 38.71 -16.98
CA VAL A 21 -34.92 37.41 -17.63
C VAL A 21 -33.50 37.23 -18.19
N TYR A 22 -32.94 38.25 -18.86
CA TYR A 22 -31.53 38.16 -19.33
C TYR A 22 -30.52 38.11 -18.23
N ARG A 23 -30.74 38.75 -17.08
CA ARG A 23 -29.88 38.63 -15.89
C ARG A 23 -29.95 37.23 -15.31
N ILE A 24 -31.12 36.63 -15.19
CA ILE A 24 -31.31 35.27 -14.68
C ILE A 24 -30.71 34.26 -15.66
N LEU A 25 -30.94 34.37 -16.99
CA LEU A 25 -30.31 33.51 -17.98
C LEU A 25 -28.77 33.65 -17.99
N GLY A 26 -28.23 34.86 -17.84
CA GLY A 26 -26.80 35.11 -17.76
C GLY A 26 -26.17 34.48 -16.52
N CYS A 27 -26.84 34.54 -15.35
CA CYS A 27 -26.41 33.86 -14.15
C CYS A 27 -26.45 32.34 -14.26
N PHE A 28 -27.47 31.78 -14.92
CA PHE A 28 -27.57 30.34 -15.19
C PHE A 28 -26.49 29.84 -16.16
N LEU A 29 -26.22 30.57 -17.24
CA LEU A 29 -25.14 30.24 -18.17
C LEU A 29 -23.74 30.35 -17.50
N PHE A 30 -23.53 31.34 -16.64
CA PHE A 30 -22.27 31.49 -15.91
C PHE A 30 -22.11 30.41 -14.85
N ALA A 31 -23.16 30.03 -14.14
CA ALA A 31 -23.14 28.92 -13.19
C ALA A 31 -22.94 27.57 -13.88
N PHE A 32 -23.53 27.36 -15.05
CA PHE A 32 -23.37 26.13 -15.85
C PHE A 32 -21.94 26.00 -16.41
N THR A 33 -21.34 27.08 -16.90
CA THR A 33 -19.92 27.09 -17.34
C THR A 33 -18.94 26.91 -16.16
N LEU A 34 -19.22 27.42 -14.96
CA LEU A 34 -18.42 27.16 -13.78
C LEU A 34 -18.52 25.70 -13.30
N CYS A 35 -19.67 25.05 -13.44
CA CYS A 35 -19.82 23.62 -13.11
C CYS A 35 -19.09 22.68 -14.09
N ILE A 36 -18.87 23.10 -15.34
CA ILE A 36 -18.12 22.28 -16.33
C ILE A 36 -16.61 22.43 -16.17
N MET A 37 -16.14 23.47 -15.48
CA MET A 37 -14.72 23.73 -15.21
C MET A 37 -14.26 23.32 -13.80
N THR A 38 -14.99 22.44 -13.09
CA THR A 38 -14.38 21.81 -11.93
C THR A 38 -13.23 20.94 -12.44
N PRO A 39 -11.97 21.30 -12.14
CA PRO A 39 -10.86 20.45 -12.53
C PRO A 39 -11.12 19.09 -11.88
N SER A 40 -11.28 18.06 -12.70
CA SER A 40 -11.34 16.69 -12.22
C SER A 40 -10.03 16.46 -11.46
N PHE A 41 -10.05 16.70 -10.15
CA PHE A 41 -8.90 16.39 -9.31
C PHE A 41 -8.65 14.90 -9.48
N ALA A 42 -7.57 14.57 -10.15
CA ALA A 42 -7.19 13.20 -10.40
C ALA A 42 -7.16 12.47 -9.06
N LYS A 43 -8.16 11.62 -8.82
CA LYS A 43 -8.34 10.90 -7.55
C LYS A 43 -7.12 10.03 -7.31
N ALA A 44 -6.51 10.18 -6.15
CA ALA A 44 -5.41 9.32 -5.72
C ALA A 44 -5.90 7.87 -5.69
N SER A 45 -5.12 6.95 -6.24
CA SER A 45 -5.55 5.55 -6.42
C SER A 45 -4.36 4.59 -6.45
N VAL A 46 -4.65 3.33 -6.13
CA VAL A 46 -3.75 2.20 -6.38
C VAL A 46 -4.52 1.20 -7.23
N LYS A 47 -3.90 0.70 -8.30
CA LYS A 47 -4.46 -0.29 -9.21
C LYS A 47 -3.43 -1.38 -9.51
N ASN A 48 -3.88 -2.60 -9.73
CA ASN A 48 -3.03 -3.64 -10.30
C ASN A 48 -2.90 -3.42 -11.82
N ILE A 49 -1.74 -3.69 -12.35
CA ILE A 49 -1.52 -3.88 -13.79
C ILE A 49 -1.49 -5.41 -13.98
N PRO A 50 -2.55 -6.00 -14.54
CA PRO A 50 -2.69 -7.45 -14.60
C PRO A 50 -1.72 -8.07 -15.60
N GLN A 51 -1.40 -9.34 -15.39
CA GLN A 51 -0.79 -10.18 -16.41
C GLN A 51 -1.80 -10.40 -17.55
N THR A 52 -1.33 -10.35 -18.77
CA THR A 52 -2.13 -10.63 -19.98
C THR A 52 -2.27 -12.14 -20.19
N LYS A 53 -2.99 -12.54 -21.25
CA LYS A 53 -3.03 -13.96 -21.68
C LYS A 53 -1.64 -14.48 -22.11
N THR A 54 -0.74 -13.58 -22.53
CA THR A 54 0.66 -13.93 -22.82
C THR A 54 1.43 -13.98 -21.53
N SER A 55 1.95 -15.15 -21.18
CA SER A 55 2.79 -15.35 -19.99
C SER A 55 3.94 -14.35 -19.95
N GLY A 56 4.25 -13.86 -18.76
CA GLY A 56 5.34 -12.89 -18.56
C GLY A 56 5.07 -11.50 -19.11
N THR A 57 3.84 -11.19 -19.53
CA THR A 57 3.48 -9.86 -20.03
C THR A 57 2.39 -9.24 -19.15
N TYR A 58 2.67 -8.05 -18.61
CA TYR A 58 1.75 -7.25 -17.80
C TYR A 58 1.40 -5.99 -18.59
N ALA A 59 0.11 -5.67 -18.69
CA ALA A 59 -0.31 -4.49 -19.45
C ALA A 59 -1.47 -3.74 -18.80
N GLY A 60 -1.43 -2.43 -18.92
CA GLY A 60 -2.49 -1.56 -18.38
C GLY A 60 -2.43 -0.15 -18.95
N ASN A 61 -3.57 0.49 -18.97
CA ASN A 61 -3.70 1.89 -19.37
C ASN A 61 -3.79 2.75 -18.10
N VAL A 62 -2.76 3.55 -17.84
CA VAL A 62 -2.62 4.39 -16.64
C VAL A 62 -1.91 5.69 -16.99
N ASP A 63 -2.31 6.79 -16.37
CA ASP A 63 -1.67 8.10 -16.55
C ASP A 63 -0.34 8.14 -15.80
N ILE A 64 0.71 7.54 -16.39
CA ILE A 64 2.05 7.50 -15.77
C ILE A 64 2.87 8.76 -16.09
N THR A 65 2.59 9.41 -17.20
CA THR A 65 3.23 10.68 -17.56
C THR A 65 2.68 11.87 -16.78
N GLY A 66 1.51 11.74 -16.16
CA GLY A 66 0.88 12.79 -15.36
C GLY A 66 0.32 13.93 -16.22
N ASP A 67 0.00 13.70 -17.50
CA ASP A 67 -0.62 14.69 -18.38
C ASP A 67 -2.15 14.68 -18.32
N GLY A 68 -2.73 13.65 -17.74
CA GLY A 68 -4.18 13.43 -17.59
C GLY A 68 -4.74 12.40 -18.57
N ASN A 69 -3.95 11.97 -19.56
CA ASN A 69 -4.31 10.94 -20.49
C ASN A 69 -3.82 9.56 -20.01
N ALA A 70 -4.46 8.50 -20.45
CA ALA A 70 -4.01 7.16 -20.16
C ALA A 70 -2.88 6.77 -21.09
N ASP A 71 -1.74 6.38 -20.50
CA ASP A 71 -0.60 5.82 -21.20
C ASP A 71 -0.69 4.30 -21.26
N SER A 72 -0.30 3.70 -22.38
CA SER A 72 -0.13 2.24 -22.48
C SER A 72 1.19 1.85 -21.82
N VAL A 73 1.10 1.17 -20.68
CA VAL A 73 2.25 0.61 -19.95
C VAL A 73 2.26 -0.89 -20.15
N ILE A 74 3.38 -1.41 -20.70
CA ILE A 74 3.59 -2.86 -20.88
C ILE A 74 4.90 -3.23 -20.21
N ILE A 75 4.88 -4.30 -19.40
CA ILE A 75 6.06 -4.89 -18.80
C ILE A 75 6.20 -6.31 -19.33
N ARG A 76 7.33 -6.62 -19.94
CA ARG A 76 7.63 -7.94 -20.46
C ARG A 76 8.81 -8.54 -19.71
N THR A 77 8.63 -9.78 -19.26
CA THR A 77 9.69 -10.57 -18.65
C THR A 77 10.45 -11.38 -19.70
N THR A 78 11.71 -11.64 -19.42
CA THR A 78 12.52 -12.61 -20.15
C THR A 78 13.00 -13.65 -19.13
N PRO A 79 12.73 -14.93 -19.35
CA PRO A 79 13.19 -16.00 -18.47
C PRO A 79 14.73 -16.14 -18.54
N ASP A 80 15.29 -16.89 -17.62
CA ASP A 80 16.65 -17.40 -17.68
C ASP A 80 16.79 -18.51 -18.76
N GLN A 81 17.97 -19.06 -18.88
CA GLN A 81 18.23 -20.11 -19.89
C GLN A 81 17.44 -21.40 -19.66
N GLU A 82 17.14 -21.70 -18.40
CA GLU A 82 16.43 -22.90 -17.99
C GLU A 82 14.90 -22.71 -17.97
N GLY A 83 14.44 -21.46 -18.06
CA GLY A 83 13.02 -21.10 -18.04
C GLY A 83 12.39 -21.09 -16.65
N TRP A 84 13.20 -21.25 -15.58
CA TRP A 84 12.70 -21.31 -14.20
C TRP A 84 12.46 -19.95 -13.59
N TYR A 85 13.39 -19.02 -13.81
CA TYR A 85 13.37 -17.69 -13.18
C TYR A 85 13.24 -16.59 -14.21
N ILE A 86 12.73 -15.47 -13.78
CA ILE A 86 12.74 -14.23 -14.58
C ILE A 86 14.12 -13.61 -14.48
N ASN A 87 14.87 -13.64 -15.60
CA ASN A 87 16.21 -13.06 -15.69
C ASN A 87 16.20 -11.51 -15.74
N ARG A 88 15.17 -10.96 -16.40
CA ARG A 88 14.99 -9.49 -16.52
C ARG A 88 13.55 -9.13 -16.88
N PHE A 89 13.20 -7.88 -16.69
CA PHE A 89 12.00 -7.31 -17.28
C PHE A 89 12.30 -6.01 -18.03
N THR A 90 11.49 -5.71 -19.02
CA THR A 90 11.56 -4.49 -19.81
C THR A 90 10.24 -3.74 -19.72
N ILE A 91 10.30 -2.42 -19.47
CA ILE A 91 9.13 -1.53 -19.42
C ILE A 91 9.02 -0.81 -20.77
N TYR A 92 7.84 -0.87 -21.36
CA TYR A 92 7.44 -0.11 -22.54
C TYR A 92 6.40 0.91 -22.16
N LEU A 93 6.52 2.12 -22.70
CA LEU A 93 5.55 3.19 -22.54
C LEU A 93 5.10 3.66 -23.93
N ASN A 94 3.80 3.59 -24.20
CA ASN A 94 3.22 3.96 -25.49
C ASN A 94 3.94 3.29 -26.68
N GLY A 95 4.24 2.00 -26.54
CA GLY A 95 4.92 1.16 -27.54
C GLY A 95 6.45 1.34 -27.59
N LYS A 96 7.04 2.31 -26.91
CA LYS A 96 8.49 2.56 -26.89
C LYS A 96 9.14 1.87 -25.71
N ARG A 97 10.26 1.14 -25.94
CA ARG A 97 11.12 0.60 -24.88
C ARG A 97 11.72 1.76 -24.09
N THR A 98 11.58 1.73 -22.76
CA THR A 98 12.07 2.80 -21.89
C THR A 98 13.15 2.34 -20.91
N THR A 99 12.94 1.22 -20.21
CA THR A 99 13.81 0.78 -19.13
C THR A 99 13.87 -0.74 -19.10
N GLU A 100 15.06 -1.26 -18.88
CA GLU A 100 15.29 -2.70 -18.63
C GLU A 100 15.99 -2.88 -17.28
N ILE A 101 15.55 -3.88 -16.52
CA ILE A 101 16.08 -4.21 -15.21
C ILE A 101 16.45 -5.69 -15.19
N SER A 102 17.68 -6.00 -14.73
CA SER A 102 18.14 -7.35 -14.48
C SER A 102 17.59 -7.85 -13.14
N LEU A 103 17.17 -9.11 -13.10
CA LEU A 103 16.72 -9.84 -11.91
C LEU A 103 17.58 -11.06 -11.61
N ARG A 104 18.76 -11.17 -12.21
CA ARG A 104 19.66 -12.35 -12.09
C ARG A 104 19.96 -12.76 -10.65
N ASP A 105 20.01 -11.78 -9.74
CA ASP A 105 20.35 -12.00 -8.33
C ASP A 105 19.09 -12.12 -7.43
N HIS A 106 17.93 -12.38 -8.02
CA HIS A 106 16.65 -12.23 -7.31
C HIS A 106 15.72 -13.44 -7.36
N ASP A 107 16.08 -14.59 -7.90
CA ASP A 107 15.29 -15.84 -7.93
C ASP A 107 13.76 -15.61 -8.07
N CYS A 108 13.35 -14.83 -9.08
CA CYS A 108 11.95 -14.46 -9.29
C CYS A 108 11.24 -15.42 -10.22
N TYR A 109 10.09 -15.98 -9.79
CA TYR A 109 9.19 -16.77 -10.65
C TYR A 109 8.07 -15.95 -11.28
N ASP A 110 7.61 -14.92 -10.56
CA ASP A 110 6.46 -14.13 -10.96
C ASP A 110 6.61 -12.67 -10.52
N LEU A 111 5.90 -11.77 -11.22
CA LEU A 111 5.82 -10.36 -10.88
C LEU A 111 4.41 -9.96 -10.47
N THR A 112 4.34 -9.10 -9.50
CA THR A 112 3.15 -8.29 -9.21
C THR A 112 3.44 -6.85 -9.59
N VAL A 113 2.61 -6.26 -10.43
CA VAL A 113 2.78 -4.88 -10.91
C VAL A 113 1.64 -4.02 -10.40
N LYS A 114 1.97 -2.91 -9.74
CA LYS A 114 1.00 -1.95 -9.22
C LYS A 114 1.27 -0.54 -9.73
N TYR A 115 0.23 0.12 -10.14
CA TYR A 115 0.22 1.56 -10.38
C TYR A 115 -0.28 2.29 -9.15
N ALA A 116 0.40 3.37 -8.76
CA ALA A 116 0.01 4.24 -7.66
C ALA A 116 0.03 5.71 -8.11
N LYS A 117 -1.10 6.40 -7.94
CA LYS A 117 -1.26 7.82 -8.24
C LYS A 117 -1.50 8.59 -6.95
N MET A 118 -0.60 9.48 -6.58
CA MET A 118 -0.73 10.39 -5.45
C MET A 118 -1.38 11.73 -5.87
N SER A 119 -0.99 12.22 -7.04
CA SER A 119 -1.49 13.45 -7.66
C SER A 119 -1.30 13.37 -9.17
N LYS A 120 -1.73 14.39 -9.92
CA LYS A 120 -1.48 14.46 -11.36
C LYS A 120 0.03 14.36 -11.71
N GLN A 121 0.90 14.94 -10.88
CA GLN A 121 2.36 14.99 -11.12
C GLN A 121 3.15 13.85 -10.45
N HIS A 122 2.54 13.08 -9.56
CA HIS A 122 3.20 12.05 -8.77
C HIS A 122 2.55 10.69 -9.00
N THR A 123 3.07 9.99 -9.98
CA THR A 123 2.62 8.67 -10.45
C THR A 123 3.78 7.69 -10.38
N PHE A 124 3.49 6.44 -10.03
CA PHE A 124 4.51 5.44 -9.73
C PHE A 124 4.06 4.06 -10.21
N ILE A 125 5.02 3.22 -10.52
CA ILE A 125 4.84 1.78 -10.71
C ILE A 125 5.65 1.08 -9.63
N GLN A 126 5.03 0.17 -8.90
CA GLN A 126 5.74 -0.78 -8.05
C GLN A 126 5.81 -2.12 -8.76
N ILE A 127 7.00 -2.71 -8.81
CA ILE A 127 7.23 -4.04 -9.35
C ILE A 127 7.77 -4.89 -8.21
N ILE A 128 7.07 -6.01 -7.94
CA ILE A 128 7.38 -6.95 -6.88
C ILE A 128 7.65 -8.29 -7.52
N GLY A 129 8.86 -8.81 -7.35
CA GLY A 129 9.25 -10.16 -7.75
C GLY A 129 9.07 -11.13 -6.59
N ARG A 130 8.51 -12.30 -6.88
CA ARG A 130 8.28 -13.38 -5.92
C ARG A 130 9.07 -14.61 -6.32
N GLY A 131 9.75 -15.18 -5.34
CA GLY A 131 10.46 -16.45 -5.45
C GLY A 131 9.71 -17.59 -4.77
N GLU A 132 10.44 -18.61 -4.35
CA GLU A 132 9.89 -19.77 -3.64
C GLU A 132 9.07 -19.38 -2.41
N ASN A 133 8.02 -20.18 -2.14
CA ASN A 133 7.13 -19.97 -0.99
C ASN A 133 6.53 -18.56 -0.91
N ASP A 134 6.33 -17.90 -2.06
CA ASP A 134 5.73 -16.56 -2.17
C ASP A 134 6.55 -15.46 -1.43
N TYR A 135 7.85 -15.70 -1.20
CA TYR A 135 8.73 -14.68 -0.64
C TYR A 135 9.03 -13.57 -1.64
N VAL A 136 9.01 -12.34 -1.17
CA VAL A 136 9.43 -11.18 -1.99
C VAL A 136 10.95 -11.18 -2.11
N THR A 137 11.44 -11.39 -3.33
CA THR A 137 12.86 -11.40 -3.68
C THR A 137 13.31 -10.09 -4.31
N TYR A 138 12.40 -9.41 -5.01
CA TYR A 138 12.61 -8.09 -5.61
C TYR A 138 11.42 -7.17 -5.30
N ASN A 139 11.69 -5.89 -4.97
CA ASN A 139 10.61 -4.93 -4.74
C ASN A 139 11.11 -3.49 -4.88
N GLU A 140 10.68 -2.83 -5.93
CA GLU A 140 11.06 -1.45 -6.20
C GLU A 140 9.88 -0.61 -6.68
N ILE A 141 9.95 0.69 -6.36
CA ILE A 141 9.00 1.70 -6.83
C ILE A 141 9.71 2.61 -7.82
N PHE A 142 9.13 2.74 -8.99
CA PHE A 142 9.61 3.55 -10.09
C PHE A 142 8.73 4.76 -10.34
N THR A 143 9.32 5.85 -10.84
CA THR A 143 8.60 6.97 -11.45
C THR A 143 9.17 7.23 -12.84
N TYR A 144 8.33 7.68 -13.76
CA TYR A 144 8.77 8.04 -15.09
C TYR A 144 9.43 9.41 -15.11
N ASN A 145 10.59 9.51 -15.78
CA ASN A 145 11.30 10.77 -16.02
C ASN A 145 11.13 11.18 -17.50
N LYS A 146 10.32 12.20 -17.74
CA LYS A 146 10.03 12.70 -19.09
C LYS A 146 11.29 13.18 -19.84
N LYS A 147 12.27 13.75 -19.13
CA LYS A 147 13.49 14.29 -19.78
C LYS A 147 14.37 13.20 -20.34
N SER A 148 14.54 12.10 -19.62
CA SER A 148 15.37 10.97 -20.06
C SER A 148 14.58 9.88 -20.78
N ASN A 149 13.25 9.98 -20.84
CA ASN A 149 12.34 8.94 -21.34
C ASN A 149 12.57 7.57 -20.68
N GLN A 150 12.83 7.56 -19.37
CA GLN A 150 13.16 6.35 -18.62
C GLN A 150 12.44 6.32 -17.27
N PHE A 151 12.19 5.12 -16.78
CA PHE A 151 11.80 4.91 -15.38
C PHE A 151 13.04 4.93 -14.50
N ARG A 152 12.92 5.55 -13.33
CA ARG A 152 13.96 5.56 -12.31
C ARG A 152 13.41 5.09 -10.97
N VAL A 153 14.23 4.39 -10.21
CA VAL A 153 13.89 3.93 -8.86
C VAL A 153 13.81 5.11 -7.92
N VAL A 154 12.70 5.21 -7.20
CA VAL A 154 12.47 6.21 -6.13
C VAL A 154 12.42 5.56 -4.75
N LYS A 155 12.28 4.23 -4.70
CA LYS A 155 12.38 3.43 -3.48
C LYS A 155 12.71 2.00 -3.83
N SER A 156 13.78 1.47 -3.26
CA SER A 156 14.07 0.05 -3.24
C SER A 156 13.74 -0.54 -1.87
N PHE A 157 13.18 -1.73 -1.85
CA PHE A 157 12.92 -2.57 -0.69
C PHE A 157 13.67 -3.91 -0.76
N ASN A 158 14.66 -4.02 -1.65
CA ASN A 158 15.45 -5.24 -1.86
C ASN A 158 16.32 -5.63 -0.65
N ASP A 159 16.38 -4.79 0.40
CA ASP A 159 16.89 -5.22 1.70
C ASP A 159 15.91 -6.23 2.32
N HIS A 160 16.29 -7.51 2.37
CA HIS A 160 15.50 -8.62 2.93
C HIS A 160 14.96 -8.34 4.35
N SER A 161 15.54 -7.39 5.06
CA SER A 161 15.03 -6.94 6.36
C SER A 161 13.91 -5.91 6.27
N SER A 162 13.54 -5.45 5.09
CA SER A 162 12.46 -4.47 4.89
C SER A 162 11.08 -5.08 5.12
N TYR A 163 10.91 -6.37 4.78
CA TYR A 163 9.64 -7.11 4.79
C TYR A 163 8.52 -6.40 4.04
N ALA A 164 8.87 -5.51 3.11
CA ALA A 164 7.91 -4.75 2.34
C ALA A 164 7.27 -5.63 1.27
N GLU A 165 5.96 -5.55 1.18
CA GLU A 165 5.14 -6.19 0.17
C GLU A 165 4.68 -5.13 -0.84
N GLU A 166 3.45 -4.72 -0.76
CA GLU A 166 2.77 -3.93 -1.77
C GLU A 166 2.28 -2.57 -1.26
N ILE A 167 2.17 -1.60 -2.17
CA ILE A 167 1.43 -0.37 -1.91
C ILE A 167 -0.05 -0.70 -1.80
N VAL A 168 -0.67 -0.37 -0.67
CA VAL A 168 -2.10 -0.60 -0.41
C VAL A 168 -2.94 0.67 -0.55
N THR A 169 -2.36 1.83 -0.31
CA THR A 169 -3.03 3.13 -0.52
C THR A 169 -2.06 4.17 -1.04
N ALA A 170 -2.60 5.12 -1.80
CA ALA A 170 -1.90 6.34 -2.19
C ALA A 170 -2.82 7.54 -1.97
N ASN A 171 -2.24 8.67 -1.57
CA ASN A 171 -2.94 9.95 -1.44
C ASN A 171 -1.93 11.11 -1.54
N LYS A 172 -2.40 12.37 -1.51
CA LYS A 172 -1.53 13.57 -1.63
C LYS A 172 -0.41 13.63 -0.57
N LYS A 173 -0.56 12.96 0.57
CA LYS A 173 0.44 12.95 1.66
C LYS A 173 1.52 11.89 1.47
N GLY A 174 1.24 10.84 0.68
CA GLY A 174 2.18 9.73 0.45
C GLY A 174 1.49 8.41 0.09
N ILE A 175 2.22 7.34 0.32
CA ILE A 175 1.74 5.97 0.15
C ILE A 175 1.75 5.23 1.49
N THR A 176 0.94 4.18 1.58
CA THR A 176 1.03 3.19 2.65
C THR A 176 1.45 1.85 2.04
N VAL A 177 2.49 1.26 2.59
CA VAL A 177 3.03 -0.04 2.14
C VAL A 177 2.67 -1.10 3.16
N LYS A 178 2.15 -2.23 2.71
CA LYS A 178 1.98 -3.45 3.49
C LYS A 178 3.35 -4.10 3.68
N HIS A 179 3.57 -4.65 4.84
CA HIS A 179 4.74 -5.45 5.21
C HIS A 179 4.26 -6.79 5.74
N ARG A 180 5.05 -7.85 5.54
CA ARG A 180 4.71 -9.22 5.96
C ARG A 180 5.97 -9.97 6.37
N VAL A 181 5.87 -10.75 7.42
CA VAL A 181 6.96 -11.62 7.89
C VAL A 181 6.40 -12.83 8.63
N GLN A 182 7.13 -13.93 8.62
CA GLN A 182 6.79 -15.16 9.33
C GLN A 182 7.78 -15.44 10.49
N PRO A 183 7.69 -14.75 11.62
CA PRO A 183 8.49 -15.13 12.79
C PRO A 183 8.03 -16.48 13.32
N MET A 184 8.98 -17.33 13.69
CA MET A 184 8.68 -18.64 14.30
C MET A 184 7.90 -18.51 15.61
N GLU A 185 8.06 -17.39 16.33
CA GLU A 185 7.35 -17.10 17.58
C GLU A 185 5.85 -16.87 17.41
N THR A 186 5.44 -16.32 16.29
CA THR A 186 4.05 -15.85 16.08
C THR A 186 3.40 -16.31 14.79
N GLY A 187 4.15 -16.97 13.89
CA GLY A 187 3.70 -17.23 12.53
C GLY A 187 3.49 -15.95 11.73
N TRP A 188 2.84 -16.05 10.59
CA TRP A 188 2.63 -14.92 9.68
C TRP A 188 1.92 -13.74 10.36
N ILE A 189 2.57 -12.58 10.28
CA ILE A 189 2.02 -11.30 10.68
C ILE A 189 2.20 -10.27 9.57
N ASN A 190 1.24 -9.40 9.41
CA ASN A 190 1.34 -8.24 8.51
C ASN A 190 1.09 -6.93 9.25
N TRP A 191 1.57 -5.85 8.66
CA TRP A 191 1.31 -4.47 9.11
C TRP A 191 1.46 -3.49 7.98
N THR A 192 1.06 -2.25 8.19
CA THR A 192 1.25 -1.18 7.21
C THR A 192 2.10 -0.05 7.78
N LEU A 193 2.94 0.55 6.94
CA LEU A 193 3.73 1.74 7.27
C LEU A 193 3.51 2.85 6.24
N PRO A 194 3.41 4.11 6.68
CA PRO A 194 3.29 5.25 5.80
C PRO A 194 4.67 5.73 5.32
N PHE A 195 4.70 6.16 4.06
CA PHE A 195 5.83 6.80 3.42
C PHE A 195 5.39 8.11 2.78
N LYS A 196 6.12 9.19 2.96
CA LYS A 196 5.95 10.44 2.23
C LYS A 196 6.90 10.50 1.03
N TYR A 197 6.46 11.10 -0.06
CA TYR A 197 7.32 11.42 -1.18
C TYR A 197 7.95 12.79 -0.97
N SER A 198 9.28 12.86 -0.97
CA SER A 198 10.03 14.10 -0.74
C SER A 198 11.42 13.98 -1.38
N LYS A 199 11.90 15.07 -1.99
CA LYS A 199 13.22 15.09 -2.65
C LYS A 199 13.41 13.88 -3.59
N GLN A 200 12.34 13.55 -4.36
CA GLN A 200 12.33 12.47 -5.34
C GLN A 200 12.54 11.05 -4.76
N LYS A 201 12.26 10.83 -3.49
CA LYS A 201 12.35 9.54 -2.79
C LYS A 201 11.18 9.32 -1.86
N PHE A 202 10.82 8.05 -1.62
CA PHE A 202 9.92 7.70 -0.54
C PHE A 202 10.67 7.54 0.78
N ILE A 203 10.25 8.28 1.79
CA ILE A 203 10.83 8.28 3.13
C ILE A 203 9.79 7.75 4.11
N ARG A 204 10.13 6.71 4.87
CA ARG A 204 9.27 6.17 5.92
C ARG A 204 9.03 7.21 7.02
N THR A 205 7.76 7.41 7.39
CA THR A 205 7.36 8.43 8.38
C THR A 205 7.06 7.86 9.76
N ALA A 206 6.95 6.52 9.89
CA ALA A 206 6.72 5.85 11.16
C ALA A 206 7.51 4.54 11.26
N SER A 207 8.01 4.22 12.46
CA SER A 207 8.67 2.95 12.79
C SER A 207 7.77 2.01 13.59
N SER A 208 6.55 2.41 13.90
CA SER A 208 5.60 1.61 14.67
C SER A 208 4.18 1.76 14.14
N THR A 209 3.36 0.72 14.33
CA THR A 209 1.98 0.71 13.87
C THR A 209 1.07 -0.12 14.76
N LYS A 210 -0.19 0.32 14.86
CA LYS A 210 -1.30 -0.43 15.47
C LYS A 210 -2.05 -1.29 14.44
N THR A 211 -1.70 -1.22 13.16
CA THR A 211 -2.36 -2.00 12.09
C THR A 211 -1.92 -3.45 12.03
N VAL A 212 -0.99 -3.86 12.90
CA VAL A 212 -0.48 -5.23 12.93
C VAL A 212 -1.58 -6.27 13.10
N ARG A 213 -1.52 -7.34 12.27
CA ARG A 213 -2.47 -8.44 12.24
C ARG A 213 -1.75 -9.78 12.16
N SER A 214 -2.29 -10.81 12.84
CA SER A 214 -1.93 -12.20 12.61
C SER A 214 -2.70 -12.74 11.40
N GLU A 215 -2.04 -13.48 10.53
CA GLU A 215 -2.66 -14.17 9.39
C GLU A 215 -3.04 -15.63 9.72
N LEU A 216 -2.64 -16.14 10.88
CA LEU A 216 -2.89 -17.53 11.29
C LEU A 216 -4.38 -17.88 11.44
N GLY A 217 -5.24 -16.89 11.53
CA GLY A 217 -6.70 -17.06 11.66
C GLY A 217 -7.44 -17.20 10.32
N GLN A 218 -6.73 -17.05 9.20
CA GLN A 218 -7.35 -17.12 7.87
C GLN A 218 -7.62 -18.58 7.48
N ASN A 219 -8.75 -18.81 6.82
CA ASN A 219 -9.12 -20.07 6.16
C ASN A 219 -9.29 -21.31 7.06
N ARG A 220 -9.35 -21.19 8.38
CA ARG A 220 -9.58 -22.32 9.31
C ARG A 220 -10.70 -22.01 10.30
N LYS A 221 -11.57 -22.99 10.59
CA LYS A 221 -12.74 -22.81 11.49
C LYS A 221 -12.51 -23.26 12.95
N ASP A 222 -11.29 -23.71 13.29
CA ASP A 222 -10.99 -24.21 14.64
C ASP A 222 -10.92 -23.09 15.71
N LYS A 223 -10.87 -23.50 16.98
CA LYS A 223 -10.81 -22.61 18.14
C LYS A 223 -9.66 -21.59 18.06
N TYR A 224 -8.48 -22.01 17.63
CA TYR A 224 -7.29 -21.13 17.61
C TYR A 224 -7.38 -20.11 16.48
N SER A 225 -7.94 -20.47 15.33
CA SER A 225 -8.21 -19.51 14.23
C SER A 225 -9.08 -18.35 14.71
N ARG A 226 -10.11 -18.62 15.52
CA ARG A 226 -10.94 -17.55 16.09
C ARG A 226 -10.16 -16.64 17.04
N TYR A 227 -9.17 -17.16 17.76
CA TYR A 227 -8.27 -16.34 18.59
C TYR A 227 -7.34 -15.49 17.72
N PHE A 228 -6.64 -16.08 16.74
CA PHE A 228 -5.71 -15.38 15.85
C PHE A 228 -6.41 -14.29 15.02
N ALA A 229 -7.62 -14.54 14.51
CA ALA A 229 -8.43 -13.55 13.81
C ALA A 229 -8.71 -12.29 14.67
N LYS A 230 -8.72 -12.44 15.99
CA LYS A 230 -8.84 -11.33 16.97
C LYS A 230 -7.48 -10.86 17.50
N ASN A 231 -6.37 -11.22 16.84
CA ASN A 231 -5.00 -10.97 17.29
C ASN A 231 -4.70 -11.52 18.72
N LYS A 232 -5.37 -12.58 19.15
CA LYS A 232 -5.15 -13.23 20.44
C LYS A 232 -4.27 -14.45 20.29
N PHE A 233 -3.32 -14.62 21.21
CA PHE A 233 -2.38 -15.72 21.26
C PHE A 233 -2.48 -16.39 22.64
N ILE A 234 -2.57 -17.71 22.68
CA ILE A 234 -2.60 -18.49 23.94
C ILE A 234 -1.18 -18.93 24.24
N THR A 235 -0.68 -18.61 25.41
CA THR A 235 0.68 -19.00 25.82
C THR A 235 0.81 -20.52 25.93
N ALA A 236 1.85 -21.09 25.32
CA ALA A 236 2.18 -22.52 25.42
C ALA A 236 3.01 -22.85 26.69
N LYS A 237 3.70 -21.86 27.22
CA LYS A 237 4.48 -21.90 28.46
C LYS A 237 4.38 -20.56 29.18
N LYS A 238 5.09 -20.38 30.31
CA LYS A 238 5.26 -19.08 30.95
C LYS A 238 6.03 -18.14 30.03
N VAL A 239 5.45 -17.00 29.63
CA VAL A 239 6.05 -16.01 28.72
C VAL A 239 6.33 -14.71 29.46
N THR A 240 7.55 -14.17 29.27
CA THR A 240 7.97 -12.91 29.88
C THR A 240 7.84 -11.79 28.85
N PHE A 241 7.17 -10.70 29.24
CA PHE A 241 7.04 -9.47 28.46
C PHE A 241 7.82 -8.33 29.12
N TYR A 242 8.40 -7.45 28.31
CA TYR A 242 9.31 -6.40 28.75
C TYR A 242 8.67 -5.03 28.70
N LYS A 243 9.15 -4.08 29.53
CA LYS A 243 8.54 -2.74 29.68
C LYS A 243 8.58 -1.90 28.38
N LYS A 244 9.65 -2.03 27.60
CA LYS A 244 9.87 -1.31 26.33
C LYS A 244 10.49 -2.23 25.29
N ALA A 245 10.37 -1.90 24.01
CA ALA A 245 11.08 -2.55 22.93
C ALA A 245 12.61 -2.48 23.19
N GLY A 246 13.28 -3.65 23.17
CA GLY A 246 14.72 -3.76 23.45
C GLY A 246 15.14 -3.70 24.93
N SER A 247 14.21 -3.48 25.84
CA SER A 247 14.50 -3.45 27.29
C SER A 247 14.69 -4.87 27.86
N LYS A 248 15.55 -5.00 28.87
CA LYS A 248 15.67 -6.21 29.71
C LYS A 248 14.75 -6.13 30.96
N LYS A 249 14.17 -4.96 31.27
CA LYS A 249 13.27 -4.78 32.42
C LYS A 249 11.93 -5.48 32.18
N VAL A 250 11.56 -6.42 33.04
CA VAL A 250 10.31 -7.17 32.94
C VAL A 250 9.11 -6.27 33.25
N ALA A 251 8.09 -6.33 32.40
CA ALA A 251 6.81 -5.70 32.64
C ALA A 251 5.86 -6.64 33.41
N PHE A 252 5.74 -7.86 32.92
CA PHE A 252 4.95 -8.94 33.54
C PHE A 252 5.32 -10.30 32.94
N ARG A 253 4.86 -11.36 33.61
CA ARG A 253 4.92 -12.73 33.11
C ARG A 253 3.52 -13.28 32.99
N VAL A 254 3.26 -14.06 31.94
CA VAL A 254 1.95 -14.69 31.67
C VAL A 254 2.10 -16.20 31.81
N PRO A 255 1.34 -16.86 32.68
CA PRO A 255 1.34 -18.32 32.82
C PRO A 255 0.92 -19.04 31.53
N LYS A 256 1.22 -20.35 31.42
CA LYS A 256 0.70 -21.23 30.37
C LYS A 256 -0.84 -21.17 30.26
N GLY A 257 -1.37 -21.27 29.06
CA GLY A 257 -2.81 -21.37 28.79
C GLY A 257 -3.60 -20.05 28.84
N LYS A 258 -2.91 -18.91 29.06
CA LYS A 258 -3.58 -17.60 29.12
C LYS A 258 -3.48 -16.87 27.77
N ALA A 259 -4.55 -16.13 27.44
CA ALA A 259 -4.61 -15.37 26.20
C ALA A 259 -3.98 -13.98 26.37
N VAL A 260 -3.13 -13.59 25.42
CA VAL A 260 -2.58 -12.23 25.25
C VAL A 260 -3.03 -11.67 23.91
N THR A 261 -3.19 -10.35 23.81
CA THR A 261 -3.67 -9.69 22.57
C THR A 261 -2.57 -8.85 21.97
N LEU A 262 -2.21 -9.13 20.72
CA LEU A 262 -1.30 -8.32 19.91
C LEU A 262 -1.92 -6.95 19.63
N LYS A 263 -1.18 -5.87 19.91
CA LYS A 263 -1.69 -4.49 19.84
C LYS A 263 -0.89 -3.57 18.95
N LYS A 264 0.44 -3.72 18.94
CA LYS A 264 1.33 -2.79 18.26
C LYS A 264 2.57 -3.54 17.77
N LEU A 265 3.12 -3.07 16.67
CA LEU A 265 4.44 -3.48 16.17
C LEU A 265 5.38 -2.30 16.21
N ILE A 266 6.63 -2.55 16.63
CA ILE A 266 7.77 -1.64 16.46
C ILE A 266 8.81 -2.35 15.62
N TYR A 267 9.21 -1.71 14.54
CA TYR A 267 10.30 -2.15 13.67
C TYR A 267 11.49 -1.19 13.82
N SER A 268 12.60 -1.67 14.36
CA SER A 268 13.77 -0.85 14.62
C SER A 268 15.05 -1.65 14.43
N LYS A 269 16.01 -1.10 13.68
CA LYS A 269 17.34 -1.69 13.44
C LYS A 269 17.24 -3.18 13.02
N LYS A 270 16.38 -3.48 12.04
CA LYS A 270 16.12 -4.85 11.53
C LYS A 270 15.53 -5.81 12.59
N LYS A 271 15.04 -5.30 13.71
CA LYS A 271 14.42 -6.09 14.80
C LYS A 271 12.94 -5.75 14.91
N ILE A 272 12.12 -6.78 15.12
CA ILE A 272 10.67 -6.66 15.30
C ILE A 272 10.36 -6.86 16.78
N TYR A 273 9.59 -5.94 17.32
CA TYR A 273 9.05 -6.00 18.67
C TYR A 273 7.54 -5.89 18.61
N LEU A 274 6.86 -6.87 19.19
CA LEU A 274 5.41 -6.90 19.29
C LEU A 274 4.98 -6.49 20.68
N GLN A 275 4.03 -5.54 20.77
CA GLN A 275 3.39 -5.20 22.01
C GLN A 275 2.15 -6.06 22.21
N PHE A 276 2.10 -6.74 23.34
CA PHE A 276 0.94 -7.50 23.77
C PHE A 276 0.26 -6.87 24.97
N LYS A 277 -1.06 -7.07 25.07
CA LYS A 277 -1.89 -6.70 26.21
C LYS A 277 -2.32 -7.96 26.97
N TYR A 278 -2.16 -7.94 28.31
CA TYR A 278 -2.68 -8.94 29.23
C TYR A 278 -3.39 -8.24 30.39
N GLY A 279 -4.69 -8.43 30.52
CA GLY A 279 -5.52 -7.58 31.41
C GLY A 279 -5.38 -6.10 31.08
N LYS A 280 -4.98 -5.29 32.05
CA LYS A 280 -4.71 -3.85 31.88
C LYS A 280 -3.23 -3.55 31.52
N LYS A 281 -2.34 -4.55 31.53
CA LYS A 281 -0.90 -4.40 31.36
C LYS A 281 -0.49 -4.51 29.89
N TYR A 282 0.55 -3.75 29.47
CA TYR A 282 1.17 -3.81 28.17
C TYR A 282 2.64 -4.20 28.31
N GLY A 283 3.14 -5.04 27.42
CA GLY A 283 4.56 -5.44 27.40
C GLY A 283 5.00 -5.86 26.02
N TYR A 284 6.30 -5.88 25.81
CA TYR A 284 6.92 -6.11 24.52
C TYR A 284 7.62 -7.47 24.48
N LEU A 285 7.54 -8.12 23.34
CA LEU A 285 8.24 -9.34 22.98
C LEU A 285 9.05 -9.06 21.69
N ARG A 286 10.34 -9.42 21.69
CA ARG A 286 11.13 -9.46 20.46
C ARG A 286 10.79 -10.76 19.73
N VAL A 287 10.50 -10.67 18.44
CA VAL A 287 10.25 -11.81 17.55
C VAL A 287 11.24 -11.80 16.38
N ASN A 288 11.15 -12.81 15.53
CA ASN A 288 12.07 -13.04 14.42
C ASN A 288 13.52 -13.15 14.91
N ARG A 289 13.75 -14.06 15.88
CA ARG A 289 15.06 -14.35 16.45
C ARG A 289 15.68 -15.56 15.75
N ALA A 290 16.91 -15.43 15.31
CA ALA A 290 17.60 -16.49 14.58
C ALA A 290 17.72 -17.82 15.36
N ASN A 291 17.81 -17.74 16.69
CA ASN A 291 18.00 -18.90 17.58
C ASN A 291 16.72 -19.27 18.35
N TYR A 292 15.54 -19.05 17.77
CA TYR A 292 14.28 -19.46 18.39
C TYR A 292 14.12 -20.97 18.34
N ASN A 293 13.84 -21.58 19.52
CA ASN A 293 13.54 -23.01 19.60
C ASN A 293 12.05 -23.23 19.38
N PHE A 294 11.69 -23.79 18.22
CA PHE A 294 10.30 -24.05 17.82
C PHE A 294 9.70 -25.32 18.47
N GLU A 295 10.51 -26.24 19.00
CA GLU A 295 10.02 -27.38 19.78
C GLU A 295 9.43 -26.93 21.12
N LYS A 296 9.85 -25.77 21.63
CA LYS A 296 9.36 -25.14 22.85
C LYS A 296 8.65 -23.82 22.54
N PRO A 297 7.50 -23.84 21.83
CA PRO A 297 6.86 -22.63 21.35
C PRO A 297 6.42 -21.70 22.47
N LEU A 298 6.34 -20.40 22.17
CA LEU A 298 5.79 -19.40 23.08
C LEU A 298 4.26 -19.43 23.12
N PHE A 299 3.64 -19.72 21.98
CA PHE A 299 2.20 -19.72 21.82
C PHE A 299 1.71 -21.04 21.26
N GLN A 300 0.51 -21.44 21.65
CA GLN A 300 -0.12 -22.68 21.22
C GLN A 300 -0.54 -22.60 19.76
N ASN A 301 -0.40 -23.69 19.03
CA ASN A 301 -0.82 -23.89 17.64
C ASN A 301 -0.23 -22.90 16.63
N VAL A 302 0.88 -22.24 16.96
CA VAL A 302 1.64 -21.45 15.97
C VAL A 302 2.42 -22.37 15.06
N ASN A 303 3.20 -23.30 15.61
CA ASN A 303 4.09 -24.18 14.83
C ASN A 303 3.33 -25.04 13.83
N SER A 304 2.16 -25.57 14.18
CA SER A 304 1.33 -26.39 13.27
C SER A 304 0.77 -25.58 12.07
N ARG A 305 1.09 -24.30 11.98
CA ARG A 305 0.61 -23.37 10.94
C ARG A 305 1.75 -22.62 10.26
N LEU A 306 2.99 -23.03 10.51
CA LEU A 306 4.17 -22.46 9.86
C LEU A 306 4.44 -23.15 8.52
N ALA A 307 4.07 -24.44 8.41
CA ALA A 307 4.09 -25.19 7.16
C ALA A 307 2.73 -25.07 6.48
N GLY A 308 2.66 -24.42 5.34
CA GLY A 308 1.42 -24.29 4.57
C GLY A 308 1.57 -23.38 3.41
#